data_2e38dcbc5f155d5290637328eebe217c
#
_entry.id   2e38dcbc5f155d5290637328eebe217c
#
_cell.length_a   1.000
_cell.length_b   1.000
_cell.length_c   1.000
_cell.angle_alpha   90.00
_cell.angle_beta   90.00
_cell.angle_gamma   90.00
#
_symmetry.space_group_name_H-M   'P 1'
#
loop_
_entity.id
_entity.type
_entity.pdbx_description
1 polymer ?
#
loop_
_entity_poly.entity_id
_entity_poly.type
_entity_poly.pdbx_seq_one_letter_code
_entity_poly.pdbx_strand_id
1 'polypeptide(L)'
;MAGAHSAVLLWALMAAPVLAGAAVRAEIAVDVGHTLLAPGATSARGRTEFEFNHELAQALRATLNTLGFAVRLINADGRIDSLQARPQAAEGADLLLSLHHDSVNAFELQSWQWRGQTLDFNDDHAGHSLFVSRDNPDTAHSILCARVIGARLQRMGFMPTHKNGRRRTYADFEHAVHYYDGLAVLRHARMPAVLFEAGVIKNRDEELLLRDPVRIARMADAIATAVAACVLHGKPAQDEAAADAPARHPANAD
;
A
#
# COMPACT_ATOMS: atom_id res chain seq x y z
N MET A 1 -53.35 -64.91 -15.23
CA MET A 1 -51.94 -64.53 -14.81
C MET A 1 -51.63 -63.20 -15.53
N ALA A 2 -51.74 -62.11 -14.84
CA ALA A 2 -51.48 -60.73 -15.44
C ALA A 2 -50.11 -60.24 -14.89
N GLY A 3 -49.17 -60.07 -15.80
CA GLY A 3 -47.85 -59.52 -15.50
C GLY A 3 -47.85 -57.98 -15.52
N ALA A 4 -47.57 -57.40 -14.38
CA ALA A 4 -47.41 -55.97 -14.25
C ALA A 4 -45.98 -55.57 -14.68
N HIS A 5 -45.87 -54.70 -15.68
CA HIS A 5 -44.59 -54.10 -16.08
C HIS A 5 -44.46 -52.77 -15.37
N SER A 6 -43.50 -52.69 -14.44
CA SER A 6 -43.08 -51.44 -13.79
C SER A 6 -42.11 -50.67 -14.67
N ALA A 7 -42.52 -49.51 -15.16
CA ALA A 7 -41.62 -48.60 -15.86
C ALA A 7 -40.85 -47.75 -14.84
N VAL A 8 -39.52 -47.84 -14.84
CA VAL A 8 -38.62 -46.99 -14.04
C VAL A 8 -38.29 -45.75 -14.87
N LEU A 9 -38.81 -44.60 -14.46
CA LEU A 9 -38.41 -43.29 -15.04
C LEU A 9 -37.04 -42.88 -14.44
N LEU A 10 -36.01 -42.92 -15.28
CA LEU A 10 -34.70 -42.30 -14.93
C LEU A 10 -34.83 -40.75 -15.20
N TRP A 11 -34.77 -39.99 -14.12
CA TRP A 11 -34.57 -38.55 -14.21
C TRP A 11 -33.06 -38.25 -14.38
N ALA A 12 -32.67 -37.81 -15.59
CA ALA A 12 -31.33 -37.29 -15.84
C ALA A 12 -31.25 -35.88 -15.25
N LEU A 13 -30.53 -35.68 -14.16
CA LEU A 13 -30.15 -34.36 -13.65
C LEU A 13 -29.16 -33.75 -14.64
N MET A 14 -29.60 -32.81 -15.46
CA MET A 14 -28.71 -31.95 -16.21
C MET A 14 -28.04 -30.92 -15.23
N ALA A 15 -26.80 -31.17 -14.84
CA ALA A 15 -25.98 -30.19 -14.17
C ALA A 15 -25.61 -29.08 -15.18
N ALA A 16 -26.21 -27.90 -15.06
CA ALA A 16 -25.81 -26.72 -15.80
C ALA A 16 -24.40 -26.33 -15.33
N PRO A 17 -23.47 -26.01 -16.28
CA PRO A 17 -22.16 -25.51 -15.89
C PRO A 17 -22.35 -24.14 -15.25
N VAL A 18 -21.99 -24.02 -13.96
CA VAL A 18 -21.82 -22.72 -13.31
C VAL A 18 -20.60 -22.09 -13.96
N LEU A 19 -20.80 -21.14 -14.86
CA LEU A 19 -19.77 -20.24 -15.32
C LEU A 19 -19.32 -19.42 -14.11
N ALA A 20 -18.27 -19.90 -13.42
CA ALA A 20 -17.56 -19.11 -12.43
C ALA A 20 -16.93 -17.93 -13.20
N GLY A 21 -17.62 -16.80 -13.21
CA GLY A 21 -17.04 -15.53 -13.67
C GLY A 21 -15.74 -15.34 -12.89
N ALA A 22 -14.62 -15.15 -13.60
CA ALA A 22 -13.37 -14.79 -12.95
C ALA A 22 -13.61 -13.49 -12.16
N ALA A 23 -13.64 -13.59 -10.83
CA ALA A 23 -13.74 -12.41 -9.99
C ALA A 23 -12.58 -11.47 -10.37
N VAL A 24 -12.90 -10.22 -10.72
CA VAL A 24 -11.89 -9.21 -11.01
C VAL A 24 -11.05 -9.07 -9.74
N ARG A 25 -9.80 -9.47 -9.83
CA ARG A 25 -8.87 -9.37 -8.70
C ARG A 25 -8.50 -7.91 -8.52
N ALA A 26 -8.65 -7.38 -7.31
CA ALA A 26 -8.15 -6.06 -7.01
C ALA A 26 -6.63 -5.99 -7.28
N GLU A 27 -6.19 -4.90 -7.91
CA GLU A 27 -4.80 -4.68 -8.28
C GLU A 27 -4.16 -3.62 -7.39
N ILE A 28 -3.00 -3.95 -6.82
CA ILE A 28 -2.21 -3.04 -6.00
C ILE A 28 -0.95 -2.65 -6.78
N ALA A 29 -0.79 -1.35 -7.01
CA ALA A 29 0.44 -0.79 -7.53
C ALA A 29 1.40 -0.53 -6.37
N VAL A 30 2.56 -1.18 -6.37
CA VAL A 30 3.63 -0.99 -5.37
C VAL A 30 4.78 -0.29 -6.06
N ASP A 31 5.01 0.98 -5.70
CA ASP A 31 6.09 1.80 -6.24
C ASP A 31 7.34 1.69 -5.35
N VAL A 32 8.48 1.39 -5.97
CA VAL A 32 9.79 1.39 -5.32
C VAL A 32 10.36 2.80 -5.37
N GLY A 33 10.42 3.48 -4.23
CA GLY A 33 10.95 4.85 -4.11
C GLY A 33 12.39 4.97 -4.60
N HIS A 34 12.76 6.14 -5.14
CA HIS A 34 14.08 6.47 -5.69
C HIS A 34 14.45 5.72 -6.98
N THR A 35 15.72 5.82 -7.43
CA THR A 35 16.24 5.17 -8.63
C THR A 35 17.68 4.73 -8.41
N LEU A 36 18.26 3.98 -9.36
CA LEU A 36 19.69 3.64 -9.32
C LEU A 36 20.59 4.87 -9.44
N LEU A 37 20.14 5.91 -10.18
CA LEU A 37 20.92 7.15 -10.37
C LEU A 37 20.69 8.19 -9.28
N ALA A 38 19.51 8.16 -8.63
CA ALA A 38 19.16 9.01 -7.51
C ALA A 38 18.64 8.13 -6.36
N PRO A 39 19.54 7.42 -5.65
CA PRO A 39 19.18 6.30 -4.78
C PRO A 39 18.60 6.71 -3.43
N GLY A 40 18.31 8.00 -3.21
CA GLY A 40 17.79 8.53 -1.97
C GLY A 40 18.87 8.73 -0.90
N ALA A 41 18.48 8.65 0.34
CA ALA A 41 19.39 8.76 1.46
C ALA A 41 20.33 7.54 1.55
N THR A 42 21.49 7.76 2.20
CA THR A 42 22.39 6.67 2.56
C THR A 42 22.19 6.34 4.04
N SER A 43 22.10 5.07 4.38
CA SER A 43 21.92 4.61 5.75
C SER A 43 23.13 4.89 6.64
N ALA A 44 22.98 4.67 7.93
CA ALA A 44 24.10 4.82 8.88
C ALA A 44 25.32 3.95 8.55
N ARG A 45 25.16 2.86 7.79
CA ARG A 45 26.24 1.94 7.37
C ARG A 45 26.50 1.93 5.87
N GLY A 46 25.98 2.93 5.13
CA GLY A 46 26.35 3.16 3.73
C GLY A 46 25.47 2.46 2.69
N ARG A 47 24.37 1.82 3.08
CA ARG A 47 23.40 1.24 2.15
C ARG A 47 22.41 2.31 1.66
N THR A 48 22.03 2.25 0.40
CA THR A 48 21.11 3.24 -0.20
C THR A 48 19.66 2.98 0.18
N GLU A 49 18.85 4.02 0.23
CA GLU A 49 17.40 3.93 0.48
C GLU A 49 16.71 3.09 -0.59
N PHE A 50 17.09 3.23 -1.88
CA PHE A 50 16.52 2.42 -2.97
C PHE A 50 16.64 0.91 -2.69
N GLU A 51 17.78 0.44 -2.15
CA GLU A 51 17.96 -0.97 -1.84
C GLU A 51 17.02 -1.48 -0.74
N PHE A 52 16.77 -0.65 0.29
CA PHE A 52 15.79 -0.99 1.33
C PHE A 52 14.36 -1.02 0.76
N ASN A 53 14.01 -0.01 -0.05
CA ASN A 53 12.70 0.09 -0.69
C ASN A 53 12.43 -1.11 -1.58
N HIS A 54 13.43 -1.52 -2.36
CA HIS A 54 13.33 -2.66 -3.26
C HIS A 54 13.11 -3.99 -2.49
N GLU A 55 13.84 -4.23 -1.41
CA GLU A 55 13.68 -5.45 -0.60
C GLU A 55 12.28 -5.54 0.00
N LEU A 56 11.79 -4.45 0.60
CA LEU A 56 10.45 -4.42 1.18
C LEU A 56 9.37 -4.59 0.10
N ALA A 57 9.55 -3.99 -1.08
CA ALA A 57 8.62 -4.12 -2.20
C ALA A 57 8.51 -5.57 -2.70
N GLN A 58 9.62 -6.30 -2.78
CA GLN A 58 9.61 -7.71 -3.18
C GLN A 58 8.89 -8.59 -2.15
N ALA A 59 9.14 -8.37 -0.86
CA ALA A 59 8.46 -9.08 0.21
C ALA A 59 6.94 -8.79 0.21
N LEU A 60 6.57 -7.52 0.07
CA LEU A 60 5.17 -7.11 0.02
C LEU A 60 4.44 -7.68 -1.19
N ARG A 61 5.07 -7.66 -2.39
CA ARG A 61 4.51 -8.30 -3.59
C ARG A 61 4.20 -9.77 -3.35
N ALA A 62 5.15 -10.50 -2.77
CA ALA A 62 4.98 -11.93 -2.52
C ALA A 62 3.77 -12.18 -1.57
N THR A 63 3.66 -11.40 -0.50
CA THR A 63 2.57 -11.52 0.46
C THR A 63 1.21 -11.14 -0.13
N LEU A 64 1.11 -10.03 -0.87
CA LEU A 64 -0.12 -9.60 -1.55
C LEU A 64 -0.59 -10.64 -2.57
N ASN A 65 0.33 -11.23 -3.36
CA ASN A 65 0.00 -12.30 -4.29
C ASN A 65 -0.57 -13.54 -3.56
N THR A 66 -0.03 -13.89 -2.39
CA THR A 66 -0.55 -14.99 -1.55
C THR A 66 -1.96 -14.70 -1.05
N LEU A 67 -2.30 -13.43 -0.79
CA LEU A 67 -3.65 -12.99 -0.43
C LEU A 67 -4.60 -12.88 -1.64
N GLY A 68 -4.12 -13.15 -2.84
CA GLY A 68 -4.94 -13.19 -4.05
C GLY A 68 -5.02 -11.87 -4.83
N PHE A 69 -4.28 -10.83 -4.46
CA PHE A 69 -4.21 -9.57 -5.21
C PHE A 69 -3.37 -9.72 -6.48
N ALA A 70 -3.73 -8.98 -7.53
CA ALA A 70 -2.79 -8.66 -8.61
C ALA A 70 -1.84 -7.58 -8.11
N VAL A 71 -0.54 -7.72 -8.39
CA VAL A 71 0.46 -6.73 -7.95
C VAL A 71 1.28 -6.24 -9.12
N ARG A 72 1.25 -4.93 -9.34
CA ARG A 72 2.09 -4.23 -10.31
C ARG A 72 3.24 -3.55 -9.57
N LEU A 73 4.48 -4.07 -9.75
CA LEU A 73 5.66 -3.38 -9.25
C LEU A 73 6.03 -2.26 -10.22
N ILE A 74 6.09 -1.04 -9.70
CA ILE A 74 6.52 0.16 -10.42
C ILE A 74 7.96 0.45 -10.02
N ASN A 75 8.80 0.77 -11.02
CA ASN A 75 10.19 1.15 -10.82
C ASN A 75 11.05 0.08 -10.09
N ALA A 76 10.72 -1.20 -10.24
CA ALA A 76 11.50 -2.27 -9.61
C ALA A 76 12.95 -2.37 -10.14
N ASP A 77 13.21 -1.91 -11.36
CA ASP A 77 14.53 -1.83 -11.97
C ASP A 77 15.29 -0.52 -11.63
N GLY A 78 14.64 0.41 -10.92
CA GLY A 78 15.23 1.68 -10.50
C GLY A 78 15.50 2.67 -11.62
N ARG A 79 14.76 2.61 -12.75
CA ARG A 79 15.03 3.41 -13.96
C ARG A 79 13.99 4.47 -14.26
N ILE A 80 12.90 4.56 -13.52
CA ILE A 80 11.87 5.58 -13.74
C ILE A 80 12.28 6.87 -13.04
N ASP A 81 12.93 7.78 -13.76
CA ASP A 81 13.42 9.06 -13.24
C ASP A 81 12.29 10.11 -13.05
N SER A 82 11.27 10.05 -13.91
CA SER A 82 10.14 10.99 -13.83
C SER A 82 9.21 10.63 -12.67
N LEU A 83 9.08 11.54 -11.71
CA LEU A 83 8.15 11.38 -10.58
C LEU A 83 6.68 11.33 -11.02
N GLN A 84 6.34 11.88 -12.21
CA GLN A 84 5.00 11.83 -12.78
C GLN A 84 4.72 10.50 -13.49
N ALA A 85 5.75 9.87 -14.06
CA ALA A 85 5.59 8.58 -14.75
C ALA A 85 5.23 7.44 -13.79
N ARG A 86 5.58 7.54 -12.50
CA ARG A 86 5.26 6.52 -11.49
C ARG A 86 3.76 6.39 -11.23
N PRO A 87 3.01 7.45 -10.86
CA PRO A 87 1.56 7.34 -10.71
C PRO A 87 0.84 7.06 -12.03
N GLN A 88 1.37 7.48 -13.19
CA GLN A 88 0.84 7.09 -14.49
C GLN A 88 0.97 5.59 -14.73
N ALA A 89 2.10 4.98 -14.38
CA ALA A 89 2.29 3.54 -14.45
C ALA A 89 1.37 2.75 -13.49
N ALA A 90 0.77 3.41 -12.50
CA ALA A 90 -0.19 2.86 -11.56
C ALA A 90 -1.66 2.97 -12.04
N GLU A 91 -1.94 3.65 -13.15
CA GLU A 91 -3.31 3.87 -13.60
C GLU A 91 -4.11 2.58 -13.72
N GLY A 92 -5.33 2.61 -13.18
CA GLY A 92 -6.24 1.46 -13.13
C GLY A 92 -6.07 0.56 -11.91
N ALA A 93 -5.03 0.74 -11.10
CA ALA A 93 -4.91 0.02 -9.83
C ALA A 93 -5.92 0.55 -8.79
N ASP A 94 -6.31 -0.32 -7.84
CA ASP A 94 -7.22 0.04 -6.74
C ASP A 94 -6.54 0.85 -5.64
N LEU A 95 -5.21 0.74 -5.51
CA LEU A 95 -4.37 1.50 -4.58
C LEU A 95 -2.95 1.64 -5.13
N LEU A 96 -2.36 2.83 -4.98
CA LEU A 96 -0.93 3.07 -5.14
C LEU A 96 -0.27 3.15 -3.76
N LEU A 97 0.70 2.28 -3.51
CA LEU A 97 1.54 2.30 -2.31
C LEU A 97 2.99 2.53 -2.70
N SER A 98 3.53 3.72 -2.39
CA SER A 98 4.93 4.07 -2.63
C SER A 98 5.76 3.77 -1.38
N LEU A 99 6.80 2.96 -1.52
CA LEU A 99 7.64 2.49 -0.42
C LEU A 99 8.94 3.27 -0.35
N HIS A 100 9.22 3.77 0.84
CA HIS A 100 10.38 4.58 1.18
C HIS A 100 10.95 4.18 2.55
N HIS A 101 12.15 4.68 2.83
CA HIS A 101 12.78 4.61 4.14
C HIS A 101 13.32 6.00 4.49
N ASP A 102 12.85 6.53 5.59
CA ASP A 102 13.06 7.92 5.97
C ASP A 102 14.50 8.22 6.38
N SER A 103 14.84 9.49 6.32
CA SER A 103 16.10 10.06 6.79
C SER A 103 15.81 11.20 7.77
N VAL A 104 16.84 11.93 8.15
CA VAL A 104 16.76 13.13 8.99
C VAL A 104 17.35 14.33 8.25
N ASN A 105 17.13 15.55 8.80
CA ASN A 105 17.71 16.73 8.21
C ASN A 105 19.23 16.77 8.42
N ALA A 106 19.96 17.44 7.54
CA ALA A 106 21.42 17.52 7.60
C ALA A 106 21.94 18.06 8.96
N PHE A 107 21.22 18.99 9.58
CA PHE A 107 21.64 19.57 10.88
C PHE A 107 21.40 18.63 12.09
N GLU A 108 20.65 17.53 11.89
CA GLU A 108 20.40 16.50 12.91
C GLU A 108 21.40 15.36 12.81
N LEU A 109 22.27 15.36 11.78
CA LEU A 109 23.24 14.31 11.55
C LEU A 109 24.48 14.46 12.44
N GLN A 110 24.98 13.33 12.93
CA GLN A 110 26.28 13.16 13.58
C GLN A 110 27.13 12.23 12.74
N SER A 111 28.48 12.37 12.82
CA SER A 111 29.38 11.51 12.07
C SER A 111 29.99 10.43 12.95
N TRP A 112 30.26 9.25 12.40
CA TRP A 112 30.93 8.14 13.05
C TRP A 112 31.85 7.37 12.11
N GLN A 113 32.74 6.57 12.67
CA GLN A 113 33.64 5.72 11.90
C GLN A 113 33.03 4.32 11.76
N TRP A 114 32.81 3.87 10.54
CA TRP A 114 32.36 2.52 10.22
C TRP A 114 33.21 1.90 9.13
N ARG A 115 33.93 0.84 9.47
CA ARG A 115 34.84 0.11 8.55
C ARG A 115 35.79 1.02 7.77
N GLY A 116 36.39 2.01 8.46
CA GLY A 116 37.35 2.94 7.86
C GLY A 116 36.73 4.07 7.04
N GLN A 117 35.40 4.19 7.00
CA GLN A 117 34.68 5.29 6.36
C GLN A 117 34.03 6.20 7.39
N THR A 118 34.01 7.49 7.12
CA THR A 118 33.22 8.45 7.90
C THR A 118 31.81 8.49 7.31
N LEU A 119 30.82 8.08 8.09
CA LEU A 119 29.42 8.04 7.71
C LEU A 119 28.57 8.83 8.69
N ASP A 120 27.39 9.23 8.25
CA ASP A 120 26.47 10.02 9.06
C ASP A 120 25.33 9.17 9.64
N PHE A 121 24.97 9.47 10.89
CA PHE A 121 23.91 8.78 11.62
C PHE A 121 23.07 9.76 12.44
N ASN A 122 21.92 9.30 12.93
CA ASN A 122 21.11 9.94 13.94
C ASN A 122 20.32 8.87 14.70
N ASP A 123 20.55 8.75 15.99
CA ASP A 123 19.89 7.75 16.84
C ASP A 123 18.67 8.29 17.58
N ASP A 124 18.35 9.60 17.44
CA ASP A 124 17.23 10.25 18.13
C ASP A 124 15.87 9.92 17.50
N HIS A 125 15.87 9.50 16.22
CA HIS A 125 14.67 9.22 15.46
C HIS A 125 14.64 7.78 14.97
N ALA A 126 13.50 7.11 15.18
CA ALA A 126 13.20 5.76 14.70
C ALA A 126 11.68 5.64 14.47
N GLY A 127 11.27 4.61 13.74
CA GLY A 127 9.86 4.29 13.51
C GLY A 127 9.33 4.73 12.14
N HIS A 128 8.14 4.23 11.81
CA HIS A 128 7.48 4.45 10.53
C HIS A 128 6.59 5.71 10.53
N SER A 129 6.33 6.23 9.33
CA SER A 129 5.30 7.25 9.09
C SER A 129 4.62 7.05 7.74
N LEU A 130 3.45 7.66 7.56
CA LEU A 130 2.67 7.57 6.34
C LEU A 130 2.32 8.97 5.83
N PHE A 131 2.26 9.10 4.52
CA PHE A 131 1.91 10.37 3.87
C PHE A 131 0.79 10.18 2.87
N VAL A 132 -0.10 11.18 2.83
CA VAL A 132 -1.19 11.34 1.86
C VAL A 132 -1.17 12.76 1.32
N SER A 133 -1.85 13.01 0.21
CA SER A 133 -1.96 14.36 -0.38
C SER A 133 -3.41 14.81 -0.41
N ARG A 134 -3.68 16.08 -0.05
CA ARG A 134 -4.98 16.73 -0.22
C ARG A 134 -5.33 16.98 -1.69
N ASP A 135 -4.29 17.01 -2.55
CA ASP A 135 -4.45 17.20 -3.99
C ASP A 135 -4.75 15.86 -4.72
N ASN A 136 -4.76 14.72 -4.01
CA ASN A 136 -5.21 13.44 -4.57
C ASN A 136 -6.74 13.44 -4.72
N PRO A 137 -7.30 13.02 -5.86
CA PRO A 137 -8.76 13.02 -6.08
C PRO A 137 -9.53 12.10 -5.12
N ASP A 138 -8.87 11.11 -4.52
CA ASP A 138 -9.45 10.21 -3.52
C ASP A 138 -8.67 10.26 -2.20
N THR A 139 -8.53 11.46 -1.66
CA THR A 139 -7.84 11.72 -0.38
C THR A 139 -8.49 10.97 0.78
N ALA A 140 -9.82 10.86 0.79
CA ALA A 140 -10.55 10.20 1.88
C ALA A 140 -10.18 8.71 1.98
N HIS A 141 -10.14 8.00 0.87
CA HIS A 141 -9.75 6.59 0.83
C HIS A 141 -8.24 6.42 1.07
N SER A 142 -7.42 7.36 0.58
CA SER A 142 -5.98 7.39 0.89
C SER A 142 -5.73 7.47 2.40
N ILE A 143 -6.45 8.34 3.12
CA ILE A 143 -6.38 8.47 4.59
C ILE A 143 -6.85 7.17 5.27
N LEU A 144 -7.97 6.60 4.81
CA LEU A 144 -8.48 5.34 5.36
C LEU A 144 -7.42 4.23 5.26
N CYS A 145 -6.83 4.03 4.07
CA CYS A 145 -5.80 3.02 3.87
C CYS A 145 -4.54 3.30 4.73
N ALA A 146 -4.09 4.55 4.77
CA ALA A 146 -2.94 4.93 5.61
C ALA A 146 -3.19 4.64 7.09
N ARG A 147 -4.37 4.98 7.63
CA ARG A 147 -4.76 4.69 9.02
C ARG A 147 -4.80 3.20 9.31
N VAL A 148 -5.41 2.40 8.44
CA VAL A 148 -5.51 0.94 8.61
C VAL A 148 -4.11 0.29 8.57
N ILE A 149 -3.22 0.78 7.69
CA ILE A 149 -1.81 0.33 7.63
C ILE A 149 -1.10 0.68 8.95
N GLY A 150 -1.16 1.94 9.39
CA GLY A 150 -0.54 2.38 10.64
C GLY A 150 -1.05 1.62 11.86
N ALA A 151 -2.36 1.46 12.00
CA ALA A 151 -2.98 0.70 13.08
C ALA A 151 -2.52 -0.77 13.11
N ARG A 152 -2.45 -1.41 11.95
CA ARG A 152 -1.99 -2.80 11.87
C ARG A 152 -0.52 -2.93 12.22
N LEU A 153 0.33 -2.01 11.74
CA LEU A 153 1.75 -1.96 12.08
C LEU A 153 1.97 -1.83 13.58
N GLN A 154 1.27 -0.89 14.25
CA GLN A 154 1.35 -0.71 15.70
C GLN A 154 0.93 -1.96 16.47
N ARG A 155 -0.16 -2.62 16.06
CA ARG A 155 -0.60 -3.89 16.66
C ARG A 155 0.41 -5.02 16.50
N MET A 156 1.26 -4.98 15.49
CA MET A 156 2.35 -5.92 15.26
C MET A 156 3.66 -5.52 15.96
N GLY A 157 3.64 -4.42 16.72
CA GLY A 157 4.78 -3.93 17.49
C GLY A 157 5.75 -3.02 16.72
N PHE A 158 5.36 -2.54 15.53
CA PHE A 158 6.11 -1.51 14.82
C PHE A 158 5.70 -0.14 15.35
N MET A 159 6.69 0.65 15.79
CA MET A 159 6.42 1.95 16.39
C MET A 159 6.32 3.05 15.32
N PRO A 160 5.35 3.97 15.43
CA PRO A 160 5.30 5.15 14.57
C PRO A 160 6.33 6.18 15.02
N THR A 161 6.73 7.06 14.09
CA THR A 161 7.53 8.25 14.40
C THR A 161 6.74 9.53 14.19
N HIS A 162 6.86 10.47 15.12
CA HIS A 162 6.24 11.78 15.02
C HIS A 162 7.20 12.90 14.59
N LYS A 163 8.43 12.54 14.15
CA LYS A 163 9.44 13.52 13.72
C LYS A 163 8.95 14.47 12.62
N ASN A 164 8.10 13.96 11.74
CA ASN A 164 7.54 14.72 10.62
C ASN A 164 6.45 15.72 11.05
N GLY A 165 5.83 15.58 12.23
CA GLY A 165 4.81 16.47 12.77
C GLY A 165 5.29 17.91 13.06
N ARG A 166 6.61 18.13 13.14
CA ARG A 166 7.18 19.48 13.29
C ARG A 166 6.99 20.34 12.03
N ARG A 167 6.82 19.72 10.87
CA ARG A 167 6.78 20.39 9.56
C ARG A 167 5.50 20.13 8.78
N ARG A 168 4.69 19.13 9.20
CA ARG A 168 3.54 18.67 8.45
C ARG A 168 2.32 18.53 9.34
N THR A 169 1.17 18.89 8.80
CA THR A 169 -0.12 18.67 9.44
C THR A 169 -0.44 17.17 9.44
N TYR A 170 -0.97 16.69 10.54
CA TYR A 170 -1.48 15.33 10.61
C TYR A 170 -2.82 15.18 9.89
N ALA A 171 -2.97 14.11 9.13
CA ALA A 171 -4.25 13.57 8.72
C ALA A 171 -4.81 12.63 9.80
N ASP A 172 -3.90 11.91 10.50
CA ASP A 172 -4.21 11.11 11.68
C ASP A 172 -2.98 11.07 12.59
N PHE A 173 -3.12 11.60 13.81
CA PHE A 173 -2.01 11.69 14.77
C PHE A 173 -1.63 10.32 15.34
N GLU A 174 -2.64 9.52 15.72
CA GLU A 174 -2.42 8.23 16.38
C GLU A 174 -1.56 7.27 15.56
N HIS A 175 -1.73 7.29 14.23
CA HIS A 175 -1.04 6.38 13.32
C HIS A 175 0.08 7.06 12.50
N ALA A 176 0.49 8.28 12.91
CA ALA A 176 1.52 9.08 12.24
C ALA A 176 1.27 9.27 10.73
N VAL A 177 0.02 9.53 10.35
CA VAL A 177 -0.36 9.88 8.97
C VAL A 177 -0.30 11.39 8.79
N HIS A 178 0.47 11.86 7.82
CA HIS A 178 0.70 13.28 7.55
C HIS A 178 0.20 13.69 6.16
N TYR A 179 -0.22 14.93 6.03
CA TYR A 179 -0.41 15.54 4.71
C TYR A 179 0.93 15.99 4.12
N TYR A 180 1.18 15.65 2.86
CA TYR A 180 2.32 16.16 2.11
C TYR A 180 1.99 16.35 0.63
N ASP A 181 1.44 17.52 0.29
CA ASP A 181 0.97 17.86 -1.05
C ASP A 181 2.12 18.06 -2.04
N GLY A 182 3.36 18.27 -1.56
CA GLY A 182 4.57 18.36 -2.38
C GLY A 182 5.04 17.04 -3.00
N LEU A 183 4.53 15.88 -2.56
CA LEU A 183 4.91 14.58 -3.11
C LEU A 183 4.19 14.30 -4.43
N ALA A 184 4.94 14.41 -5.53
CA ALA A 184 4.39 14.27 -6.87
C ALA A 184 3.70 12.92 -7.10
N VAL A 185 4.25 11.83 -6.55
CA VAL A 185 3.68 10.48 -6.66
C VAL A 185 2.28 10.39 -6.05
N LEU A 186 2.01 11.12 -4.98
CA LEU A 186 0.71 11.12 -4.31
C LEU A 186 -0.30 12.05 -4.99
N ARG A 187 0.09 13.31 -5.29
CA ARG A 187 -0.84 14.30 -5.83
C ARG A 187 -1.23 14.04 -7.28
N HIS A 188 -0.38 13.36 -8.07
CA HIS A 188 -0.68 13.03 -9.47
C HIS A 188 -1.31 11.66 -9.66
N ALA A 189 -1.41 10.85 -8.61
CA ALA A 189 -2.15 9.60 -8.64
C ALA A 189 -3.65 9.85 -8.82
N ARG A 190 -4.29 9.05 -9.68
CA ARG A 190 -5.74 9.13 -9.95
C ARG A 190 -6.57 8.13 -9.15
N MET A 191 -5.92 7.31 -8.36
CA MET A 191 -6.46 6.34 -7.41
C MET A 191 -6.04 6.73 -5.98
N PRO A 192 -6.60 6.11 -4.93
CA PRO A 192 -6.07 6.25 -3.57
C PRO A 192 -4.58 6.01 -3.55
N ALA A 193 -3.82 6.87 -2.88
CA ALA A 193 -2.36 6.79 -2.86
C ALA A 193 -1.79 7.08 -1.47
N VAL A 194 -0.87 6.22 -1.03
CA VAL A 194 -0.17 6.33 0.25
C VAL A 194 1.33 6.18 0.00
N LEU A 195 2.15 7.05 0.60
CA LEU A 195 3.59 6.84 0.71
C LEU A 195 3.90 6.37 2.13
N PHE A 196 4.63 5.29 2.22
CA PHE A 196 5.02 4.64 3.47
C PHE A 196 6.53 4.74 3.68
N GLU A 197 6.92 5.38 4.78
CA GLU A 197 8.28 5.41 5.29
C GLU A 197 8.43 4.30 6.34
N ALA A 198 9.18 3.25 6.02
CA ALA A 198 9.21 2.02 6.81
C ALA A 198 10.02 2.16 8.12
N GLY A 199 10.90 3.14 8.22
CA GLY A 199 11.75 3.44 9.36
C GLY A 199 12.82 4.45 8.98
N VAL A 200 13.68 4.83 9.93
CA VAL A 200 14.73 5.83 9.75
C VAL A 200 16.08 5.15 9.53
N ILE A 201 16.56 5.12 8.28
CA ILE A 201 17.81 4.41 7.92
C ILE A 201 19.08 5.07 8.46
N LYS A 202 18.98 6.30 8.95
CA LYS A 202 20.09 6.96 9.66
C LYS A 202 20.24 6.50 11.11
N ASN A 203 19.23 5.86 11.69
CA ASN A 203 19.34 5.28 13.02
C ASN A 203 20.13 3.96 12.96
N ARG A 204 21.20 3.88 13.76
CA ARG A 204 22.15 2.76 13.71
C ARG A 204 21.56 1.42 14.14
N ASP A 205 20.59 1.43 15.05
CA ASP A 205 19.91 0.23 15.52
C ASP A 205 18.74 -0.13 14.62
N GLU A 206 17.94 0.85 14.20
CA GLU A 206 16.80 0.60 13.32
C GLU A 206 17.23 0.13 11.92
N GLU A 207 18.33 0.67 11.38
CA GLU A 207 18.90 0.20 10.11
C GLU A 207 19.13 -1.32 10.10
N LEU A 208 19.64 -1.89 11.20
CA LEU A 208 19.86 -3.33 11.31
C LEU A 208 18.55 -4.10 11.33
N LEU A 209 17.54 -3.57 12.01
CA LEU A 209 16.21 -4.15 12.03
C LEU A 209 15.53 -4.08 10.66
N LEU A 210 15.70 -2.99 9.91
CA LEU A 210 15.16 -2.81 8.57
C LEU A 210 15.80 -3.74 7.51
N ARG A 211 16.92 -4.37 7.86
CA ARG A 211 17.62 -5.38 7.03
C ARG A 211 17.34 -6.82 7.48
N ASP A 212 16.69 -7.00 8.61
CA ASP A 212 16.35 -8.34 9.11
C ASP A 212 15.22 -8.95 8.26
N PRO A 213 15.47 -10.09 7.58
CA PRO A 213 14.47 -10.73 6.73
C PRO A 213 13.18 -11.10 7.47
N VAL A 214 13.29 -11.48 8.74
CA VAL A 214 12.12 -11.83 9.56
C VAL A 214 11.26 -10.58 9.83
N ARG A 215 11.92 -9.46 10.15
CA ARG A 215 11.22 -8.19 10.37
C ARG A 215 10.60 -7.67 9.08
N ILE A 216 11.31 -7.75 7.94
CA ILE A 216 10.78 -7.38 6.61
C ILE A 216 9.52 -8.20 6.28
N ALA A 217 9.57 -9.52 6.44
CA ALA A 217 8.43 -10.40 6.19
C ALA A 217 7.23 -10.06 7.09
N ARG A 218 7.45 -9.81 8.39
CA ARG A 218 6.41 -9.40 9.33
C ARG A 218 5.81 -8.03 8.97
N MET A 219 6.62 -7.08 8.52
CA MET A 219 6.15 -5.76 8.07
C MET A 219 5.32 -5.90 6.80
N ALA A 220 5.78 -6.68 5.83
CA ALA A 220 5.05 -6.98 4.60
C ALA A 220 3.70 -7.65 4.88
N ASP A 221 3.63 -8.60 5.83
CA ASP A 221 2.37 -9.23 6.27
C ASP A 221 1.40 -8.22 6.90
N ALA A 222 1.92 -7.35 7.77
CA ALA A 222 1.11 -6.31 8.40
C ALA A 222 0.52 -5.35 7.34
N ILE A 223 1.34 -4.88 6.40
CA ILE A 223 0.91 -3.99 5.33
C ILE A 223 -0.09 -4.69 4.40
N ALA A 224 0.20 -5.90 3.94
CA ALA A 224 -0.67 -6.64 3.03
C ALA A 224 -2.04 -6.93 3.64
N THR A 225 -2.10 -7.32 4.92
CA THR A 225 -3.36 -7.51 5.65
C THR A 225 -4.17 -6.21 5.75
N ALA A 226 -3.50 -5.08 6.01
CA ALA A 226 -4.14 -3.77 6.09
C ALA A 226 -4.65 -3.29 4.73
N VAL A 227 -3.86 -3.48 3.67
CA VAL A 227 -4.25 -3.19 2.28
C VAL A 227 -5.48 -4.01 1.89
N ALA A 228 -5.50 -5.30 2.21
CA ALA A 228 -6.68 -6.13 1.97
C ALA A 228 -7.93 -5.56 2.65
N ALA A 229 -7.82 -5.14 3.92
CA ALA A 229 -8.94 -4.57 4.65
C ALA A 229 -9.42 -3.24 4.03
N CYS A 230 -8.52 -2.33 3.66
CA CYS A 230 -8.95 -1.04 3.11
C CYS A 230 -9.48 -1.13 1.67
N VAL A 231 -8.91 -1.99 0.82
CA VAL A 231 -9.30 -2.10 -0.59
C VAL A 231 -10.60 -2.89 -0.76
N LEU A 232 -10.78 -3.98 0.00
CA LEU A 232 -11.97 -4.83 -0.14
C LEU A 232 -13.20 -4.28 0.59
N HIS A 233 -13.02 -3.48 1.64
CA HIS A 233 -14.12 -2.96 2.46
C HIS A 233 -14.25 -1.42 2.41
N GLY A 234 -13.29 -0.72 1.82
CA GLY A 234 -13.25 0.74 1.78
C GLY A 234 -14.04 1.38 0.63
N LYS A 235 -14.50 0.62 -0.37
CA LYS A 235 -15.38 1.15 -1.41
C LYS A 235 -16.79 1.26 -0.83
N PRO A 236 -17.43 2.47 -0.78
CA PRO A 236 -18.84 2.54 -0.50
C PRO A 236 -19.58 1.69 -1.53
N ALA A 237 -20.55 0.89 -1.09
CA ALA A 237 -21.38 0.08 -1.97
C ALA A 237 -22.03 0.98 -3.01
N GLN A 238 -21.55 0.95 -4.25
CA GLN A 238 -22.14 1.72 -5.37
C GLN A 238 -23.47 1.12 -5.81
N ASP A 239 -23.87 -0.03 -5.28
CA ASP A 239 -25.05 -0.78 -5.71
C ASP A 239 -26.32 -0.48 -4.90
N GLU A 240 -26.27 0.23 -3.77
CA GLU A 240 -27.49 0.57 -3.01
C GLU A 240 -28.21 1.83 -3.51
N ALA A 241 -27.55 2.70 -4.29
CA ALA A 241 -28.17 3.93 -4.79
C ALA A 241 -29.09 3.71 -6.02
N ALA A 242 -29.02 2.56 -6.67
CA ALA A 242 -29.85 2.26 -7.85
C ALA A 242 -31.18 1.57 -7.51
N ALA A 243 -31.33 1.04 -6.30
CA ALA A 243 -32.57 0.30 -5.91
C ALA A 243 -33.70 1.17 -5.34
N ASP A 244 -33.44 2.42 -5.00
CA ASP A 244 -34.41 3.31 -4.31
C ASP A 244 -34.89 4.50 -5.16
N ALA A 245 -34.90 4.37 -6.50
CA ALA A 245 -35.56 5.33 -7.37
C ALA A 245 -37.07 4.99 -7.42
N PRO A 246 -37.96 5.87 -6.88
CA PRO A 246 -39.41 5.61 -6.94
C PRO A 246 -39.88 5.56 -8.40
N ALA A 247 -40.58 4.48 -8.73
CA ALA A 247 -41.20 4.29 -10.04
C ALA A 247 -42.06 5.53 -10.39
N ARG A 248 -41.68 6.22 -11.47
CA ARG A 248 -42.51 7.33 -11.99
C ARG A 248 -43.81 6.76 -12.51
N HIS A 249 -44.90 7.07 -11.82
CA HIS A 249 -46.24 6.85 -12.34
C HIS A 249 -46.47 7.65 -13.64
N PRO A 250 -46.99 7.05 -14.70
CA PRO A 250 -47.40 7.82 -15.87
C PRO A 250 -48.54 8.77 -15.51
N ALA A 251 -48.35 10.04 -15.78
CA ALA A 251 -49.42 11.05 -15.67
C ALA A 251 -50.50 10.71 -16.70
N ASN A 252 -51.74 10.54 -16.22
CA ASN A 252 -52.91 10.47 -17.06
C ASN A 252 -53.07 11.79 -17.83
N ALA A 253 -53.15 11.67 -19.15
CA ALA A 253 -53.65 12.73 -20.01
C ALA A 253 -55.18 12.72 -19.97
N ASP A 254 -55.77 13.85 -19.61
CA ASP A 254 -57.09 14.34 -19.99
C ASP A 254 -56.93 15.74 -20.57
#